data_9e813639edae607ec3029cd85cd603c0
#
_entry.id   9e813639edae607ec3029cd85cd603c0
#
_cell.length_a   1.000
_cell.length_b   1.000
_cell.length_c   1.000
_cell.angle_alpha   90.00
_cell.angle_beta   90.00
_cell.angle_gamma   90.00
#
_symmetry.space_group_name_H-M   'P 1'
#
loop_
_entity.id
_entity.type
_entity.pdbx_description
1 polymer ?
#
loop_
_entity_poly.entity_id
_entity_poly.type
_entity_poly.pdbx_seq_one_letter_code
_entity_poly.pdbx_strand_id
1 'polypeptide(L)'
;MSKPLIHSAAATATGAHQGGSSETAVSRSSADTGAVASATSWTVSGPTVWTSEARDALSVAFSDTLQRGVHGLCFSPYLEGQQPGSQIDAEQIRERLRILQPHARWVRTFSCTDGHEQTPRVAHELGLKTLVGAWLGTDADINERELQGVIEVARAGHADIVAVGNEVLLREDMSEDALLACIQRVKDALPGVPVGYVDAYYLFEKHPRITAACDVVMTNCYPFWEGCPREQALAYMQTMVQRTRAAAPGKRVLISETGWPDQGSPFHGSVPSREGAMQYFVDCCRWAKEEGIEIFYFAAFDEAWKVGAEGDVGAFWGLWDKDGTLKFG
;
A
#
# COMPACT_ATOMS: atom_id res chain seq x y z
N MET A 1 -11.53 -23.92 1.76
CA MET A 1 -10.71 -23.05 0.87
C MET A 1 -10.67 -21.69 1.54
N SER A 2 -9.52 -21.33 2.06
CA SER A 2 -9.34 -20.10 2.84
C SER A 2 -9.51 -18.87 1.93
N LYS A 3 -10.31 -17.89 2.37
CA LYS A 3 -10.36 -16.57 1.71
C LYS A 3 -8.95 -16.00 1.60
N PRO A 4 -8.60 -15.32 0.51
CA PRO A 4 -7.33 -14.62 0.44
C PRO A 4 -7.25 -13.59 1.57
N LEU A 5 -6.12 -13.57 2.26
CA LEU A 5 -5.82 -12.61 3.30
C LEU A 5 -5.92 -11.19 2.74
N ILE A 6 -6.58 -10.33 3.49
CA ILE A 6 -6.84 -8.93 3.14
C ILE A 6 -5.51 -8.18 3.19
N HIS A 7 -5.10 -7.62 2.07
CA HIS A 7 -3.82 -6.91 1.92
C HIS A 7 -3.99 -5.44 2.28
N SER A 8 -4.36 -5.13 3.51
CA SER A 8 -4.62 -3.75 3.90
C SER A 8 -3.67 -3.26 4.98
N ALA A 9 -3.05 -2.16 4.69
CA ALA A 9 -2.10 -1.46 5.55
C ALA A 9 -2.73 -0.76 6.77
N ALA A 10 -4.02 -0.93 7.08
CA ALA A 10 -4.62 -0.37 8.28
C ALA A 10 -5.74 -1.25 8.82
N ALA A 11 -5.54 -1.79 10.01
CA ALA A 11 -6.62 -2.43 10.78
C ALA A 11 -7.53 -1.35 11.36
N THR A 12 -8.84 -1.51 11.21
CA THR A 12 -9.85 -0.67 11.86
C THR A 12 -9.77 -0.82 13.36
N ALA A 13 -9.53 0.27 14.09
CA ALA A 13 -9.74 0.32 15.54
C ALA A 13 -11.25 0.29 15.82
N THR A 14 -11.80 -0.91 16.06
CA THR A 14 -13.15 -1.03 16.65
C THR A 14 -13.04 -0.82 18.15
N GLY A 15 -13.60 0.30 18.63
CA GLY A 15 -13.78 0.56 20.05
C GLY A 15 -14.63 -0.55 20.70
N ALA A 16 -14.07 -1.18 21.73
CA ALA A 16 -14.74 -2.20 22.52
C ALA A 16 -15.82 -1.57 23.39
N HIS A 17 -17.10 -1.77 23.04
CA HIS A 17 -18.20 -1.71 24.00
C HIS A 17 -18.59 -3.16 24.36
N GLN A 18 -18.38 -3.49 25.62
CA GLN A 18 -18.90 -4.73 26.24
C GLN A 18 -20.41 -4.64 26.39
N GLY A 19 -21.11 -5.67 25.95
CA GLY A 19 -22.54 -5.86 26.26
C GLY A 19 -23.02 -7.21 25.70
N GLY A 20 -23.36 -8.12 26.60
CA GLY A 20 -23.48 -9.56 26.48
C GLY A 20 -24.58 -10.16 25.61
N SER A 21 -24.35 -11.47 25.39
CA SER A 21 -25.26 -12.62 25.24
C SER A 21 -26.27 -12.64 24.10
N SER A 22 -26.16 -13.56 23.17
CA SER A 22 -26.80 -14.88 23.12
C SER A 22 -26.72 -15.52 21.72
N GLU A 23 -26.44 -16.80 21.72
CA GLU A 23 -26.38 -17.72 20.57
C GLU A 23 -27.69 -17.76 19.79
N THR A 24 -27.59 -17.76 18.47
CA THR A 24 -28.45 -18.63 17.63
C THR A 24 -27.74 -18.92 16.29
N ALA A 25 -27.39 -20.18 16.12
CA ALA A 25 -26.85 -20.73 14.88
C ALA A 25 -27.98 -20.75 13.81
N VAL A 26 -27.73 -20.12 12.67
CA VAL A 26 -28.51 -20.33 11.45
C VAL A 26 -27.54 -20.76 10.35
N SER A 27 -27.65 -22.04 10.01
CA SER A 27 -27.03 -22.62 8.82
C SER A 27 -27.58 -21.96 7.56
N ARG A 28 -26.74 -21.40 6.70
CA ARG A 28 -27.08 -21.04 5.34
C ARG A 28 -26.14 -21.72 4.35
N SER A 29 -26.81 -22.37 3.41
CA SER A 29 -26.28 -23.17 2.32
C SER A 29 -25.28 -22.41 1.44
N SER A 30 -24.28 -23.18 1.00
CA SER A 30 -23.35 -22.84 -0.07
C SER A 30 -24.05 -22.42 -1.34
N ALA A 31 -23.89 -21.15 -1.75
CA ALA A 31 -24.16 -20.68 -3.09
C ALA A 31 -22.84 -20.22 -3.72
N ASP A 32 -22.59 -20.78 -4.86
CA ASP A 32 -21.52 -20.66 -5.82
C ASP A 32 -21.06 -19.22 -6.01
N THR A 33 -19.85 -18.89 -5.51
CA THR A 33 -19.14 -17.68 -5.87
C THR A 33 -17.95 -18.07 -6.73
N GLY A 34 -18.13 -17.88 -8.05
CA GLY A 34 -17.09 -18.08 -9.04
C GLY A 34 -15.88 -17.20 -8.80
N ALA A 35 -14.98 -17.65 -7.95
CA ALA A 35 -13.63 -17.11 -7.85
C ALA A 35 -12.83 -17.68 -9.03
N VAL A 36 -12.63 -16.87 -10.07
CA VAL A 36 -11.59 -17.14 -11.08
C VAL A 36 -10.25 -16.76 -10.45
N ALA A 37 -9.81 -17.51 -9.45
CA ALA A 37 -8.41 -17.67 -9.19
C ALA A 37 -7.89 -18.66 -10.25
N SER A 38 -7.39 -18.15 -11.34
CA SER A 38 -6.49 -18.93 -12.20
C SER A 38 -5.38 -19.41 -11.27
N ALA A 39 -5.35 -20.71 -10.98
CA ALA A 39 -4.26 -21.32 -10.22
C ALA A 39 -3.01 -21.21 -11.10
N THR A 40 -2.29 -20.10 -10.94
CA THR A 40 -0.98 -19.92 -11.55
C THR A 40 -0.08 -20.93 -10.86
N SER A 41 0.28 -22.02 -11.56
CA SER A 41 1.22 -23.00 -11.05
C SER A 41 2.62 -22.41 -11.13
N TRP A 42 3.14 -21.97 -9.97
CA TRP A 42 4.51 -21.46 -9.89
C TRP A 42 5.51 -22.61 -10.07
N THR A 43 6.53 -22.39 -10.89
CA THR A 43 7.67 -23.29 -10.95
C THR A 43 8.56 -22.97 -9.74
N VAL A 44 8.46 -23.77 -8.69
CA VAL A 44 9.29 -23.62 -7.50
C VAL A 44 10.68 -24.15 -7.83
N SER A 45 11.63 -23.25 -8.11
CA SER A 45 13.06 -23.55 -8.06
C SER A 45 13.45 -23.75 -6.60
N GLY A 46 14.44 -24.60 -6.31
CA GLY A 46 14.94 -24.72 -4.93
C GLY A 46 15.42 -23.37 -4.39
N PRO A 47 15.59 -23.25 -3.04
CA PRO A 47 15.99 -21.99 -2.42
C PRO A 47 17.29 -21.46 -3.06
N THR A 48 17.27 -20.17 -3.42
CA THR A 48 18.47 -19.47 -3.93
C THR A 48 19.55 -19.49 -2.87
N VAL A 49 20.69 -20.12 -3.18
CA VAL A 49 21.85 -20.11 -2.30
C VAL A 49 22.67 -18.85 -2.56
N TRP A 50 22.69 -17.95 -1.58
CA TRP A 50 23.44 -16.70 -1.64
C TRP A 50 24.89 -16.92 -1.21
N THR A 51 25.86 -16.69 -2.12
CA THR A 51 27.27 -16.62 -1.76
C THR A 51 27.59 -15.30 -1.05
N SER A 52 28.74 -15.19 -0.38
CA SER A 52 29.16 -13.94 0.25
C SER A 52 29.27 -12.81 -0.77
N GLU A 53 29.94 -13.08 -1.89
CA GLU A 53 30.08 -12.10 -2.97
C GLU A 53 28.75 -11.61 -3.54
N ALA A 54 27.76 -12.52 -3.66
CA ALA A 54 26.43 -12.15 -4.13
C ALA A 54 25.69 -11.26 -3.12
N ARG A 55 25.83 -11.52 -1.82
CA ARG A 55 25.27 -10.66 -0.76
C ARG A 55 25.91 -9.28 -0.75
N ASP A 56 27.23 -9.20 -0.85
CA ASP A 56 27.96 -7.94 -0.88
C ASP A 56 27.59 -7.12 -2.11
N ALA A 57 27.48 -7.73 -3.29
CA ALA A 57 27.03 -7.08 -4.50
C ALA A 57 25.60 -6.58 -4.39
N LEU A 58 24.71 -7.34 -3.75
CA LEU A 58 23.31 -6.95 -3.52
C LEU A 58 23.21 -5.77 -2.53
N SER A 59 24.00 -5.77 -1.47
CA SER A 59 24.06 -4.65 -0.50
C SER A 59 24.52 -3.36 -1.18
N VAL A 60 25.53 -3.44 -2.06
CA VAL A 60 25.97 -2.29 -2.86
C VAL A 60 24.87 -1.83 -3.80
N ALA A 61 24.20 -2.75 -4.53
CA ALA A 61 23.13 -2.41 -5.45
C ALA A 61 21.92 -1.77 -4.73
N PHE A 62 21.58 -2.26 -3.53
CA PHE A 62 20.54 -1.69 -2.69
C PHE A 62 20.90 -0.26 -2.25
N SER A 63 22.09 -0.07 -1.69
CA SER A 63 22.59 1.23 -1.22
C SER A 63 22.63 2.25 -2.37
N ASP A 64 23.15 1.87 -3.52
CA ASP A 64 23.17 2.69 -4.73
C ASP A 64 21.76 3.10 -5.20
N THR A 65 20.81 2.15 -5.18
CA THR A 65 19.42 2.41 -5.59
C THR A 65 18.77 3.41 -4.65
N LEU A 66 18.93 3.22 -3.35
CA LEU A 66 18.36 4.09 -2.32
C LEU A 66 19.01 5.50 -2.35
N GLN A 67 20.32 5.60 -2.50
CA GLN A 67 21.06 6.87 -2.55
C GLN A 67 20.72 7.71 -3.79
N ARG A 68 20.43 7.07 -4.93
CA ARG A 68 19.99 7.78 -6.15
C ARG A 68 18.57 8.34 -6.03
N GLY A 69 17.87 7.99 -5.00
CA GLY A 69 16.49 8.38 -4.73
C GLY A 69 15.47 7.61 -5.58
N VAL A 70 14.47 7.06 -4.90
CA VAL A 70 13.35 6.36 -5.54
C VAL A 70 12.20 7.32 -5.86
N HIS A 71 11.22 6.86 -6.64
CA HIS A 71 10.04 7.68 -6.95
C HIS A 71 9.29 8.03 -5.67
N GLY A 72 8.82 7.06 -4.91
CA GLY A 72 8.06 7.27 -3.69
C GLY A 72 8.09 6.10 -2.72
N LEU A 73 7.76 6.41 -1.49
CA LEU A 73 7.64 5.45 -0.40
C LEU A 73 6.27 5.58 0.27
N CYS A 74 5.66 4.45 0.62
CA CYS A 74 4.51 4.42 1.50
C CYS A 74 4.96 4.77 2.92
N PHE A 75 4.28 5.71 3.54
CA PHE A 75 4.70 6.33 4.79
C PHE A 75 3.59 6.26 5.86
N SER A 76 3.93 5.67 6.98
CA SER A 76 3.19 5.74 8.23
C SER A 76 4.12 6.26 9.33
N PRO A 77 3.72 7.26 10.12
CA PRO A 77 4.60 7.89 11.10
C PRO A 77 4.71 7.16 12.44
N TYR A 78 4.01 6.02 12.61
CA TYR A 78 3.89 5.33 13.89
C TYR A 78 5.22 4.96 14.53
N LEU A 79 5.31 5.17 15.84
CA LEU A 79 6.35 4.67 16.72
C LEU A 79 5.89 3.40 17.45
N GLU A 80 6.78 2.80 18.21
CA GLU A 80 6.43 1.63 19.04
C GLU A 80 5.26 1.94 19.97
N GLY A 81 4.29 1.02 20.04
CA GLY A 81 3.06 1.19 20.83
C GLY A 81 1.99 2.06 20.18
N GLN A 82 2.24 2.68 19.04
CA GLN A 82 1.25 3.41 18.26
C GLN A 82 0.66 2.52 17.15
N GLN A 83 -0.58 2.84 16.77
CA GLN A 83 -1.36 2.13 15.74
C GLN A 83 -2.45 3.06 15.20
N PRO A 84 -3.22 2.68 14.16
CA PRO A 84 -4.39 3.45 13.73
C PRO A 84 -5.29 3.85 14.88
N GLY A 85 -5.69 5.14 14.91
CA GLY A 85 -6.39 5.77 16.04
C GLY A 85 -5.48 6.42 17.09
N SER A 86 -4.14 6.22 17.02
CA SER A 86 -3.19 7.00 17.82
C SER A 86 -3.09 8.43 17.29
N GLN A 87 -3.17 9.40 18.19
CA GLN A 87 -2.97 10.81 17.83
C GLN A 87 -1.48 11.07 17.52
N ILE A 88 -1.19 11.57 16.33
CA ILE A 88 0.16 11.84 15.83
C ILE A 88 0.38 13.35 15.73
N ASP A 89 1.54 13.84 16.17
CA ASP A 89 1.88 15.24 16.05
C ASP A 89 2.86 15.55 14.89
N ALA A 90 2.94 16.83 14.53
CA ALA A 90 3.74 17.29 13.40
C ALA A 90 5.26 17.10 13.61
N GLU A 91 5.76 17.10 14.84
CA GLU A 91 7.21 16.93 15.07
C GLU A 91 7.61 15.48 14.89
N GLN A 92 6.83 14.53 15.41
CA GLN A 92 7.02 13.10 15.14
C GLN A 92 7.00 12.82 13.61
N ILE A 93 6.03 13.40 12.89
CA ILE A 93 5.95 13.28 11.43
C ILE A 93 7.23 13.83 10.78
N ARG A 94 7.69 15.02 11.22
CA ARG A 94 8.89 15.66 10.67
C ARG A 94 10.15 14.85 10.91
N GLU A 95 10.34 14.31 12.10
CA GLU A 95 11.47 13.46 12.42
C GLU A 95 11.51 12.21 11.54
N ARG A 96 10.37 11.55 11.37
CA ARG A 96 10.27 10.36 10.52
C ARG A 96 10.49 10.71 9.04
N LEU A 97 9.91 11.80 8.53
CA LEU A 97 10.10 12.23 7.15
C LEU A 97 11.53 12.66 6.83
N ARG A 98 12.28 13.24 7.78
CA ARG A 98 13.70 13.58 7.59
C ARG A 98 14.56 12.36 7.27
N ILE A 99 14.20 11.16 7.76
CA ILE A 99 14.88 9.91 7.43
C ILE A 99 14.70 9.59 5.94
N LEU A 100 13.51 9.82 5.39
CA LEU A 100 13.16 9.48 4.00
C LEU A 100 13.58 10.53 2.99
N GLN A 101 13.65 11.80 3.40
CA GLN A 101 13.84 12.94 2.53
C GLN A 101 15.04 12.80 1.58
N PRO A 102 16.21 12.27 1.99
CA PRO A 102 17.33 12.08 1.06
C PRO A 102 17.11 10.98 0.03
N HIS A 103 16.12 10.13 0.21
CA HIS A 103 15.97 8.85 -0.50
C HIS A 103 14.74 8.76 -1.39
N ALA A 104 13.75 9.65 -1.25
CA ALA A 104 12.53 9.62 -2.01
C ALA A 104 12.14 11.01 -2.51
N ARG A 105 11.41 11.08 -3.62
CA ARG A 105 10.81 12.32 -4.13
C ARG A 105 9.36 12.51 -3.69
N TRP A 106 8.67 11.42 -3.40
CA TRP A 106 7.27 11.38 -3.00
C TRP A 106 7.08 10.56 -1.75
N VAL A 107 6.05 10.91 -0.98
CA VAL A 107 5.48 10.05 0.04
C VAL A 107 4.01 9.81 -0.24
N ARG A 108 3.57 8.58 0.04
CA ARG A 108 2.15 8.20 0.02
C ARG A 108 1.67 8.03 1.45
N THR A 109 0.58 8.71 1.79
CA THR A 109 -0.11 8.61 3.08
C THR A 109 -1.43 7.87 2.94
N PHE A 110 -2.04 7.46 4.05
CA PHE A 110 -3.20 6.58 4.04
C PHE A 110 -4.45 7.21 4.66
N SER A 111 -4.29 8.21 5.54
CA SER A 111 -5.37 8.79 6.32
C SER A 111 -5.19 10.30 6.44
N CYS A 112 -6.31 11.00 6.68
CA CYS A 112 -6.39 12.44 6.94
C CYS A 112 -7.10 12.74 8.27
N THR A 113 -6.99 11.83 9.25
CA THR A 113 -7.50 11.98 10.63
C THR A 113 -6.42 11.69 11.65
N ASP A 114 -6.68 11.91 12.93
CA ASP A 114 -5.84 11.56 14.08
C ASP A 114 -4.41 12.15 14.01
N GLY A 115 -4.26 13.33 13.37
CA GLY A 115 -2.98 14.02 13.18
C GLY A 115 -2.28 13.72 11.86
N HIS A 116 -2.70 12.67 11.12
CA HIS A 116 -2.13 12.32 9.82
C HIS A 116 -2.35 13.38 8.75
N GLU A 117 -3.39 14.21 8.87
CA GLU A 117 -3.69 15.35 8.00
C GLU A 117 -2.56 16.40 7.97
N GLN A 118 -1.65 16.36 8.95
CA GLN A 118 -0.48 17.23 8.99
C GLN A 118 0.67 16.71 8.10
N THR A 119 0.69 15.42 7.81
CA THR A 119 1.80 14.78 7.06
C THR A 119 2.06 15.44 5.71
N PRO A 120 1.05 15.73 4.86
CA PRO A 120 1.29 16.32 3.56
C PRO A 120 1.92 17.71 3.61
N ARG A 121 1.51 18.54 4.57
CA ARG A 121 2.12 19.85 4.81
C ARG A 121 3.59 19.73 5.21
N VAL A 122 3.90 18.86 6.18
CA VAL A 122 5.27 18.64 6.64
C VAL A 122 6.14 18.04 5.53
N ALA A 123 5.59 17.16 4.70
CA ALA A 123 6.30 16.62 3.54
C ALA A 123 6.67 17.73 2.53
N HIS A 124 5.75 18.64 2.22
CA HIS A 124 6.01 19.79 1.35
C HIS A 124 7.06 20.75 1.95
N GLU A 125 7.04 20.99 3.26
CA GLU A 125 8.08 21.78 3.95
C GLU A 125 9.49 21.17 3.78
N LEU A 126 9.56 19.85 3.62
CA LEU A 126 10.81 19.11 3.36
C LEU A 126 11.12 18.89 1.86
N GLY A 127 10.32 19.45 0.96
CA GLY A 127 10.50 19.35 -0.49
C GLY A 127 10.03 18.03 -1.11
N LEU A 128 9.28 17.21 -0.38
CA LEU A 128 8.68 15.98 -0.87
C LEU A 128 7.33 16.27 -1.49
N LYS A 129 6.98 15.55 -2.56
CA LYS A 129 5.63 15.53 -3.11
C LYS A 129 4.76 14.50 -2.41
N THR A 130 3.43 14.62 -2.56
CA THR A 130 2.49 13.84 -1.78
C THR A 130 1.41 13.15 -2.62
N LEU A 131 1.19 11.88 -2.36
CA LEU A 131 -0.03 11.15 -2.69
C LEU A 131 -0.80 10.98 -1.39
N VAL A 132 -1.90 11.71 -1.24
CA VAL A 132 -2.65 11.81 0.02
C VAL A 132 -3.86 10.90 -0.02
N GLY A 133 -3.92 9.95 0.91
CA GLY A 133 -5.02 9.00 1.02
C GLY A 133 -6.08 9.42 2.03
N ALA A 134 -7.35 9.21 1.69
CA ALA A 134 -8.45 9.17 2.61
C ALA A 134 -8.80 7.70 2.89
N TRP A 135 -8.70 7.26 4.14
CA TRP A 135 -9.03 5.89 4.50
C TRP A 135 -10.53 5.70 4.61
N LEU A 136 -11.11 4.89 3.72
CA LEU A 136 -12.53 4.56 3.75
C LEU A 136 -12.73 3.10 4.17
N GLY A 137 -13.75 2.87 4.99
CA GLY A 137 -14.13 1.56 5.51
C GLY A 137 -15.65 1.46 5.71
N THR A 138 -16.07 0.60 6.63
CA THR A 138 -17.48 0.36 6.94
C THR A 138 -18.11 1.42 7.84
N ASP A 139 -17.32 2.24 8.54
CA ASP A 139 -17.79 3.28 9.45
C ASP A 139 -18.03 4.59 8.71
N ALA A 140 -19.29 5.01 8.63
CA ALA A 140 -19.71 6.21 7.89
C ALA A 140 -19.18 7.52 8.50
N ASP A 141 -19.06 7.59 9.83
CA ASP A 141 -18.59 8.80 10.52
C ASP A 141 -17.07 8.97 10.33
N ILE A 142 -16.33 7.88 10.33
CA ILE A 142 -14.90 7.89 9.99
C ILE A 142 -14.73 8.29 8.53
N ASN A 143 -15.49 7.68 7.61
CA ASN A 143 -15.44 8.00 6.19
C ASN A 143 -15.71 9.49 5.93
N GLU A 144 -16.70 10.08 6.62
CA GLU A 144 -17.00 11.51 6.48
C GLU A 144 -15.82 12.39 6.95
N ARG A 145 -15.19 12.06 8.08
CA ARG A 145 -14.02 12.80 8.58
C ARG A 145 -12.82 12.67 7.63
N GLU A 146 -12.57 11.49 7.08
CA GLU A 146 -11.52 11.23 6.10
C GLU A 146 -11.72 12.02 4.81
N LEU A 147 -12.95 12.03 4.27
CA LEU A 147 -13.28 12.78 3.07
C LEU A 147 -13.14 14.28 3.29
N GLN A 148 -13.60 14.77 4.44
CA GLN A 148 -13.45 16.18 4.79
C GLN A 148 -11.97 16.55 4.95
N GLY A 149 -11.20 15.72 5.67
CA GLY A 149 -9.77 15.93 5.92
C GLY A 149 -8.96 15.98 4.60
N VAL A 150 -9.17 15.05 3.69
CA VAL A 150 -8.44 15.05 2.41
C VAL A 150 -8.79 16.26 1.55
N ILE A 151 -10.04 16.71 1.56
CA ILE A 151 -10.48 17.92 0.84
C ILE A 151 -9.80 19.16 1.44
N GLU A 152 -9.74 19.28 2.77
CA GLU A 152 -9.10 20.42 3.45
C GLU A 152 -7.60 20.45 3.18
N VAL A 153 -6.90 19.32 3.29
CA VAL A 153 -5.46 19.18 2.98
C VAL A 153 -5.17 19.58 1.54
N ALA A 154 -5.98 19.11 0.59
CA ALA A 154 -5.77 19.41 -0.82
C ALA A 154 -6.08 20.87 -1.16
N ARG A 155 -7.13 21.46 -0.58
CA ARG A 155 -7.45 22.90 -0.74
C ARG A 155 -6.37 23.81 -0.15
N ALA A 156 -5.68 23.35 0.89
CA ALA A 156 -4.51 24.05 1.44
C ALA A 156 -3.26 23.95 0.55
N GLY A 157 -3.33 23.20 -0.55
CA GLY A 157 -2.23 23.06 -1.52
C GLY A 157 -1.22 21.97 -1.12
N HIS A 158 -1.58 21.04 -0.25
CA HIS A 158 -0.67 20.03 0.28
C HIS A 158 -0.87 18.64 -0.31
N ALA A 159 -1.69 18.47 -1.36
CA ALA A 159 -1.87 17.21 -2.06
C ALA A 159 -1.54 17.37 -3.55
N ASP A 160 -0.53 16.66 -4.05
CA ASP A 160 -0.21 16.58 -5.48
C ASP A 160 -1.10 15.57 -6.20
N ILE A 161 -1.52 14.50 -5.51
CA ILE A 161 -2.50 13.50 -5.94
C ILE A 161 -3.34 13.12 -4.73
N VAL A 162 -4.64 12.87 -4.94
CA VAL A 162 -5.57 12.40 -3.91
C VAL A 162 -6.05 10.98 -4.23
N ALA A 163 -5.99 10.10 -3.23
CA ALA A 163 -6.55 8.75 -3.27
C ALA A 163 -7.79 8.68 -2.37
N VAL A 164 -8.94 8.37 -2.95
CA VAL A 164 -10.22 8.23 -2.24
C VAL A 164 -10.46 6.75 -1.97
N GLY A 165 -10.09 6.29 -0.79
CA GLY A 165 -10.13 4.89 -0.37
C GLY A 165 -8.91 4.08 -0.79
N ASN A 166 -8.64 3.04 -0.01
CA ASN A 166 -7.62 2.02 -0.27
C ASN A 166 -8.24 0.64 -0.12
N GLU A 167 -8.24 -0.16 -1.19
CA GLU A 167 -8.73 -1.56 -1.19
C GLU A 167 -10.15 -1.75 -0.63
N VAL A 168 -11.00 -0.74 -0.78
CA VAL A 168 -12.37 -0.74 -0.27
C VAL A 168 -13.22 -1.85 -0.91
N LEU A 169 -13.05 -2.06 -2.23
CA LEU A 169 -13.75 -3.10 -2.95
C LEU A 169 -13.13 -4.48 -2.71
N LEU A 170 -11.80 -4.56 -2.53
CA LEU A 170 -11.12 -5.79 -2.15
C LEU A 170 -11.59 -6.30 -0.78
N ARG A 171 -11.76 -5.39 0.19
CA ARG A 171 -12.26 -5.71 1.54
C ARG A 171 -13.77 -5.86 1.61
N GLU A 172 -14.50 -5.48 0.54
CA GLU A 172 -15.97 -5.46 0.50
C GLU A 172 -16.59 -4.51 1.56
N ASP A 173 -15.90 -3.40 1.89
CA ASP A 173 -16.31 -2.47 2.95
C ASP A 173 -17.49 -1.58 2.53
N MET A 174 -17.64 -1.30 1.24
CA MET A 174 -18.78 -0.56 0.69
C MET A 174 -19.11 -0.98 -0.74
N SER A 175 -20.27 -0.60 -1.22
CA SER A 175 -20.67 -0.86 -2.60
C SER A 175 -19.90 0.02 -3.60
N GLU A 176 -19.84 -0.43 -4.86
CA GLU A 176 -19.28 0.35 -5.97
C GLU A 176 -19.96 1.73 -6.11
N ASP A 177 -21.30 1.80 -5.95
CA ASP A 177 -22.04 3.06 -6.05
C ASP A 177 -21.68 4.03 -4.92
N ALA A 178 -21.51 3.53 -3.69
CA ALA A 178 -21.09 4.35 -2.55
C ALA A 178 -19.68 4.90 -2.75
N LEU A 179 -18.74 4.07 -3.22
CA LEU A 179 -17.38 4.50 -3.52
C LEU A 179 -17.33 5.52 -4.66
N LEU A 180 -18.12 5.31 -5.73
CA LEU A 180 -18.27 6.28 -6.82
C LEU A 180 -18.75 7.64 -6.32
N ALA A 181 -19.73 7.65 -5.41
CA ALA A 181 -20.23 8.90 -4.82
C ALA A 181 -19.12 9.63 -4.02
N CYS A 182 -18.30 8.89 -3.27
CA CYS A 182 -17.16 9.47 -2.56
C CYS A 182 -16.12 10.06 -3.52
N ILE A 183 -15.74 9.34 -4.56
CA ILE A 183 -14.79 9.81 -5.59
C ILE A 183 -15.32 11.07 -6.26
N GLN A 184 -16.59 11.08 -6.69
CA GLN A 184 -17.20 12.23 -7.35
C GLN A 184 -17.25 13.45 -6.44
N ARG A 185 -17.64 13.27 -5.18
CA ARG A 185 -17.66 14.34 -4.17
C ARG A 185 -16.30 15.01 -4.02
N VAL A 186 -15.23 14.22 -3.93
CA VAL A 186 -13.87 14.76 -3.79
C VAL A 186 -13.44 15.47 -5.06
N LYS A 187 -13.72 14.92 -6.24
CA LYS A 187 -13.42 15.56 -7.53
C LYS A 187 -14.14 16.90 -7.69
N ASP A 188 -15.41 16.98 -7.33
CA ASP A 188 -16.21 18.22 -7.38
C ASP A 188 -15.65 19.30 -6.43
N ALA A 189 -15.11 18.87 -5.30
CA ALA A 189 -14.52 19.76 -4.30
C ALA A 189 -13.11 20.26 -4.65
N LEU A 190 -12.39 19.55 -5.54
CA LEU A 190 -10.97 19.74 -5.84
C LEU A 190 -10.68 19.90 -7.35
N PRO A 191 -11.25 20.89 -8.03
CA PRO A 191 -10.98 21.09 -9.44
C PRO A 191 -9.48 21.36 -9.65
N GLY A 192 -8.84 20.55 -10.54
CA GLY A 192 -7.43 20.67 -10.89
C GLY A 192 -6.46 19.83 -10.05
N VAL A 193 -6.92 19.16 -9.02
CA VAL A 193 -6.13 18.13 -8.30
C VAL A 193 -6.48 16.75 -8.87
N PRO A 194 -5.49 15.94 -9.31
CA PRO A 194 -5.77 14.59 -9.78
C PRO A 194 -6.33 13.71 -8.64
N VAL A 195 -7.52 13.14 -8.85
CA VAL A 195 -8.20 12.27 -7.89
C VAL A 195 -8.34 10.86 -8.46
N GLY A 196 -8.07 9.86 -7.66
CA GLY A 196 -8.23 8.47 -8.05
C GLY A 196 -8.54 7.55 -6.88
N TYR A 197 -8.43 6.27 -7.15
CA TYR A 197 -8.72 5.19 -6.21
C TYR A 197 -7.57 4.18 -6.21
N VAL A 198 -7.34 3.56 -5.05
CA VAL A 198 -6.31 2.54 -4.86
C VAL A 198 -6.97 1.19 -4.63
N ASP A 199 -6.60 0.19 -5.43
CA ASP A 199 -7.02 -1.20 -5.21
C ASP A 199 -6.06 -2.20 -5.88
N ALA A 200 -6.29 -3.49 -5.62
CA ALA A 200 -5.58 -4.56 -6.31
C ALA A 200 -5.83 -4.50 -7.82
N TYR A 201 -4.81 -4.80 -8.60
CA TYR A 201 -4.78 -4.65 -10.05
C TYR A 201 -6.02 -5.20 -10.79
N TYR A 202 -6.55 -6.35 -10.35
CA TYR A 202 -7.67 -7.01 -10.99
C TYR A 202 -9.05 -6.39 -10.67
N LEU A 203 -9.14 -5.54 -9.63
CA LEU A 203 -10.38 -4.84 -9.29
C LEU A 203 -10.71 -3.78 -10.35
N PHE A 204 -9.71 -3.20 -10.98
CA PHE A 204 -9.93 -2.24 -12.07
C PHE A 204 -10.51 -2.90 -13.34
N GLU A 205 -10.24 -4.20 -13.55
CA GLU A 205 -10.88 -4.99 -14.62
C GLU A 205 -12.36 -5.28 -14.28
N LYS A 206 -12.64 -5.57 -13.01
CA LYS A 206 -13.98 -5.94 -12.54
C LYS A 206 -14.92 -4.74 -12.39
N HIS A 207 -14.37 -3.56 -12.13
CA HIS A 207 -15.10 -2.33 -11.81
C HIS A 207 -14.78 -1.19 -12.80
N PRO A 208 -15.20 -1.31 -14.09
CA PRO A 208 -14.85 -0.32 -15.11
C PRO A 208 -15.44 1.06 -14.83
N ARG A 209 -16.52 1.18 -14.06
CA ARG A 209 -17.09 2.47 -13.65
C ARG A 209 -16.16 3.23 -12.70
N ILE A 210 -15.53 2.52 -11.74
CA ILE A 210 -14.51 3.08 -10.85
C ILE A 210 -13.30 3.52 -11.68
N THR A 211 -12.82 2.65 -12.56
CA THR A 211 -11.70 2.97 -13.45
C THR A 211 -11.99 4.22 -14.28
N ALA A 212 -13.22 4.34 -14.82
CA ALA A 212 -13.64 5.50 -15.60
C ALA A 212 -13.70 6.79 -14.76
N ALA A 213 -14.13 6.72 -13.49
CA ALA A 213 -14.25 7.85 -12.59
C ALA A 213 -12.90 8.45 -12.15
N CYS A 214 -11.83 7.65 -12.11
CA CYS A 214 -10.51 8.08 -11.69
C CYS A 214 -9.81 8.96 -12.73
N ASP A 215 -9.12 10.02 -12.29
CA ASP A 215 -8.14 10.75 -13.12
C ASP A 215 -6.81 9.99 -13.17
N VAL A 216 -6.46 9.33 -12.06
CA VAL A 216 -5.28 8.48 -11.89
C VAL A 216 -5.73 7.12 -11.33
N VAL A 217 -5.31 6.04 -11.99
CA VAL A 217 -5.54 4.67 -11.50
C VAL A 217 -4.32 4.24 -10.69
N MET A 218 -4.53 3.87 -9.44
CA MET A 218 -3.49 3.56 -8.48
C MET A 218 -3.58 2.08 -8.09
N THR A 219 -2.64 1.28 -8.61
CA THR A 219 -2.72 -0.18 -8.48
C THR A 219 -1.77 -0.71 -7.41
N ASN A 220 -2.30 -1.53 -6.50
CA ASN A 220 -1.52 -2.33 -5.58
C ASN A 220 -1.10 -3.64 -6.27
N CYS A 221 0.20 -3.91 -6.27
CA CYS A 221 0.80 -5.06 -6.94
C CYS A 221 1.67 -5.84 -5.97
N TYR A 222 1.15 -6.93 -5.42
CA TYR A 222 1.84 -7.74 -4.42
C TYR A 222 2.04 -9.20 -4.87
N PRO A 223 3.10 -9.50 -5.62
CA PRO A 223 3.44 -10.90 -5.94
C PRO A 223 3.58 -11.79 -4.70
N PHE A 224 4.03 -11.23 -3.58
CA PHE A 224 4.16 -11.95 -2.32
C PHE A 224 2.83 -12.58 -1.88
N TRP A 225 1.75 -11.79 -1.85
CA TRP A 225 0.44 -12.25 -1.39
C TRP A 225 -0.26 -13.20 -2.39
N GLU A 226 0.27 -13.30 -3.59
CA GLU A 226 -0.19 -14.30 -4.56
C GLU A 226 0.68 -15.57 -4.55
N GLY A 227 1.59 -15.70 -3.60
CA GLY A 227 2.45 -16.86 -3.42
C GLY A 227 3.50 -17.02 -4.53
N CYS A 228 3.85 -15.92 -5.22
CA CYS A 228 4.80 -15.93 -6.31
C CYS A 228 6.24 -16.07 -5.78
N PRO A 229 7.04 -17.04 -6.27
CA PRO A 229 8.45 -17.12 -5.94
C PRO A 229 9.17 -15.81 -6.29
N ARG A 230 10.11 -15.37 -5.42
CA ARG A 230 10.81 -14.10 -5.58
C ARG A 230 11.43 -13.92 -6.97
N GLU A 231 11.99 -15.01 -7.55
CA GLU A 231 12.65 -15.02 -8.85
C GLU A 231 11.72 -14.66 -10.01
N GLN A 232 10.41 -14.83 -9.82
CA GLN A 232 9.37 -14.53 -10.79
C GLN A 232 8.57 -13.26 -10.43
N ALA A 233 8.84 -12.68 -9.25
CA ALA A 233 8.02 -11.62 -8.69
C ALA A 233 8.01 -10.35 -9.54
N LEU A 234 9.15 -9.92 -10.09
CA LEU A 234 9.20 -8.75 -10.98
C LEU A 234 8.38 -8.97 -12.25
N ALA A 235 8.58 -10.11 -12.94
CA ALA A 235 7.83 -10.43 -14.16
C ALA A 235 6.32 -10.50 -13.90
N TYR A 236 5.94 -11.03 -12.74
CA TYR A 236 4.53 -11.09 -12.36
C TYR A 236 3.96 -9.72 -12.04
N MET A 237 4.70 -8.87 -11.31
CA MET A 237 4.30 -7.47 -11.09
C MET A 237 4.13 -6.70 -12.41
N GLN A 238 5.02 -6.90 -13.37
CA GLN A 238 4.89 -6.31 -14.71
C GLN A 238 3.57 -6.74 -15.38
N THR A 239 3.19 -8.00 -15.23
CA THR A 239 1.90 -8.50 -15.73
C THR A 239 0.71 -7.83 -15.04
N MET A 240 0.76 -7.64 -13.73
CA MET A 240 -0.28 -6.91 -12.97
C MET A 240 -0.46 -5.49 -13.50
N VAL A 241 0.65 -4.77 -13.72
CA VAL A 241 0.63 -3.40 -14.26
C VAL A 241 0.08 -3.36 -15.68
N GLN A 242 0.46 -4.31 -16.53
CA GLN A 242 -0.05 -4.40 -17.90
C GLN A 242 -1.57 -4.65 -17.91
N ARG A 243 -2.08 -5.51 -17.04
CA ARG A 243 -3.51 -5.74 -16.86
C ARG A 243 -4.24 -4.48 -16.43
N THR A 244 -3.70 -3.76 -15.43
CA THR A 244 -4.29 -2.48 -15.01
C THR A 244 -4.31 -1.46 -16.16
N ARG A 245 -3.22 -1.34 -16.93
CA ARG A 245 -3.17 -0.44 -18.09
C ARG A 245 -4.17 -0.82 -19.19
N ALA A 246 -4.37 -2.11 -19.42
CA ALA A 246 -5.37 -2.59 -20.36
C ALA A 246 -6.81 -2.27 -19.91
N ALA A 247 -7.09 -2.33 -18.61
CA ALA A 247 -8.37 -1.95 -18.03
C ALA A 247 -8.59 -0.41 -18.00
N ALA A 248 -7.52 0.40 -18.08
CA ALA A 248 -7.54 1.85 -17.95
C ALA A 248 -6.94 2.57 -19.18
N PRO A 249 -7.48 2.35 -20.41
CA PRO A 249 -6.90 2.92 -21.62
C PRO A 249 -6.91 4.46 -21.58
N GLY A 250 -5.74 5.04 -21.89
CA GLY A 250 -5.55 6.49 -21.93
C GLY A 250 -5.45 7.19 -20.56
N LYS A 251 -5.50 6.43 -19.46
CA LYS A 251 -5.35 7.00 -18.11
C LYS A 251 -3.92 6.88 -17.59
N ARG A 252 -3.55 7.79 -16.69
CA ARG A 252 -2.33 7.66 -15.89
C ARG A 252 -2.50 6.49 -14.93
N VAL A 253 -1.58 5.54 -14.97
CA VAL A 253 -1.52 4.39 -14.08
C VAL A 253 -0.21 4.45 -13.32
N LEU A 254 -0.27 4.35 -12.00
CA LEU A 254 0.89 4.25 -11.14
C LEU A 254 0.76 3.05 -10.19
N ILE A 255 1.89 2.57 -9.68
CA ILE A 255 1.93 1.53 -8.64
C ILE A 255 1.87 2.24 -7.29
N SER A 256 0.73 2.10 -6.61
CA SER A 256 0.52 2.71 -5.29
C SER A 256 1.14 1.93 -4.14
N GLU A 257 1.25 0.61 -4.29
CA GLU A 257 1.96 -0.25 -3.36
C GLU A 257 2.58 -1.46 -4.05
N THR A 258 3.79 -1.78 -3.67
CA THR A 258 4.46 -3.06 -3.90
C THR A 258 5.59 -3.21 -2.89
N GLY A 259 5.88 -4.43 -2.46
CA GLY A 259 6.91 -4.68 -1.46
C GLY A 259 7.20 -6.17 -1.29
N TRP A 260 8.19 -6.48 -0.45
CA TRP A 260 8.56 -7.82 -0.03
C TRP A 260 9.03 -7.80 1.41
N PRO A 261 8.45 -8.64 2.32
CA PRO A 261 8.88 -8.67 3.71
C PRO A 261 10.23 -9.37 3.86
N ASP A 262 11.03 -8.93 4.82
CA ASP A 262 12.34 -9.52 5.06
C ASP A 262 12.33 -10.62 6.13
N GLN A 263 11.25 -10.73 6.88
CA GLN A 263 11.06 -11.71 7.96
C GLN A 263 9.62 -12.23 7.98
N GLY A 264 9.43 -13.36 8.67
CA GLY A 264 8.14 -13.99 8.89
C GLY A 264 7.98 -15.31 8.16
N SER A 265 6.78 -15.86 8.18
CA SER A 265 6.44 -17.16 7.59
C SER A 265 6.25 -17.08 6.08
N PRO A 266 6.66 -18.12 5.33
CA PRO A 266 6.36 -18.21 3.90
C PRO A 266 4.85 -18.21 3.62
N PHE A 267 4.48 -17.60 2.49
CA PHE A 267 3.13 -17.65 1.95
C PHE A 267 3.16 -18.36 0.58
N HIS A 268 2.75 -19.63 0.56
CA HIS A 268 2.88 -20.51 -0.62
C HIS A 268 4.32 -20.56 -1.17
N GLY A 269 4.56 -20.05 -2.39
CA GLY A 269 5.89 -19.97 -3.01
C GLY A 269 6.70 -18.72 -2.62
N SER A 270 6.08 -17.77 -1.93
CA SER A 270 6.74 -16.55 -1.48
C SER A 270 7.44 -16.77 -0.15
N VAL A 271 8.74 -16.52 -0.09
CA VAL A 271 9.55 -16.71 1.12
C VAL A 271 10.12 -15.36 1.55
N PRO A 272 9.77 -14.87 2.76
CA PRO A 272 10.41 -13.69 3.33
C PRO A 272 11.90 -13.94 3.57
N SER A 273 12.73 -12.99 3.21
CA SER A 273 14.16 -13.02 3.55
C SER A 273 14.78 -11.64 3.32
N ARG A 274 15.85 -11.36 4.05
CA ARG A 274 16.64 -10.12 3.89
C ARG A 274 17.08 -9.91 2.45
N GLU A 275 17.68 -10.92 1.85
CA GLU A 275 18.14 -10.87 0.46
C GLU A 275 17.00 -10.76 -0.53
N GLY A 276 15.89 -11.45 -0.26
CA GLY A 276 14.67 -11.37 -1.07
C GLY A 276 14.07 -9.97 -1.09
N ALA A 277 13.99 -9.31 0.07
CA ALA A 277 13.49 -7.95 0.21
C ALA A 277 14.39 -6.93 -0.52
N MET A 278 15.73 -7.01 -0.31
CA MET A 278 16.69 -6.16 -1.02
C MET A 278 16.62 -6.33 -2.54
N GLN A 279 16.61 -7.57 -3.01
CA GLN A 279 16.59 -7.86 -4.45
C GLN A 279 15.30 -7.37 -5.08
N TYR A 280 14.14 -7.62 -4.43
CA TYR A 280 12.86 -7.15 -4.94
C TYR A 280 12.80 -5.62 -5.03
N PHE A 281 13.27 -4.92 -4.00
CA PHE A 281 13.36 -3.46 -4.01
C PHE A 281 14.23 -2.93 -5.16
N VAL A 282 15.42 -3.49 -5.34
CA VAL A 282 16.34 -3.08 -6.41
C VAL A 282 15.74 -3.34 -7.79
N ASP A 283 15.17 -4.52 -8.00
CA ASP A 283 14.59 -4.91 -9.29
C ASP A 283 13.40 -4.03 -9.66
N CYS A 284 12.47 -3.81 -8.71
CA CYS A 284 11.30 -2.96 -8.93
C CYS A 284 11.66 -1.51 -9.20
N CYS A 285 12.56 -0.91 -8.40
CA CYS A 285 12.95 0.48 -8.55
C CYS A 285 13.74 0.71 -9.85
N ARG A 286 14.61 -0.21 -10.23
CA ARG A 286 15.36 -0.15 -11.50
C ARG A 286 14.42 -0.22 -12.68
N TRP A 287 13.57 -1.25 -12.74
CA TRP A 287 12.58 -1.42 -13.80
C TRP A 287 11.64 -0.21 -13.90
N ALA A 288 11.09 0.26 -12.79
CA ALA A 288 10.20 1.40 -12.80
C ALA A 288 10.86 2.66 -13.34
N LYS A 289 12.15 2.88 -13.03
CA LYS A 289 12.94 4.00 -13.57
C LYS A 289 13.18 3.85 -15.07
N GLU A 290 13.52 2.66 -15.55
CA GLU A 290 13.78 2.36 -16.96
C GLU A 290 12.53 2.55 -17.82
N GLU A 291 11.37 2.14 -17.33
CA GLU A 291 10.07 2.22 -18.00
C GLU A 291 9.31 3.54 -17.74
N GLY A 292 9.86 4.44 -16.93
CA GLY A 292 9.20 5.69 -16.56
C GLY A 292 7.91 5.49 -15.76
N ILE A 293 7.83 4.46 -14.93
CA ILE A 293 6.67 4.12 -14.11
C ILE A 293 6.80 4.77 -12.75
N GLU A 294 5.73 5.40 -12.29
CA GLU A 294 5.63 5.93 -10.94
C GLU A 294 5.32 4.80 -9.96
N ILE A 295 6.17 4.62 -8.96
CA ILE A 295 6.07 3.53 -7.99
C ILE A 295 6.23 4.04 -6.57
N PHE A 296 5.34 3.59 -5.67
CA PHE A 296 5.45 3.76 -4.23
C PHE A 296 5.78 2.41 -3.61
N TYR A 297 6.99 2.30 -3.05
CA TYR A 297 7.42 1.06 -2.41
C TYR A 297 6.86 0.97 -0.99
N PHE A 298 6.31 -0.17 -0.66
CA PHE A 298 5.73 -0.47 0.64
C PHE A 298 6.71 -1.35 1.46
N ALA A 299 7.29 -0.81 2.52
CA ALA A 299 7.01 0.48 3.11
C ALA A 299 8.31 1.18 3.56
N ALA A 300 8.17 2.41 4.01
CA ALA A 300 9.30 3.14 4.61
C ALA A 300 9.78 2.45 5.88
N PHE A 301 8.89 2.22 6.83
CA PHE A 301 9.21 1.69 8.15
C PHE A 301 8.49 0.39 8.44
N ASP A 302 9.10 -0.43 9.27
CA ASP A 302 8.43 -1.54 9.93
C ASP A 302 7.32 -1.04 10.85
N GLU A 303 6.18 -1.74 10.85
CA GLU A 303 4.99 -1.36 11.60
C GLU A 303 4.58 -2.49 12.55
N ALA A 304 5.08 -2.47 13.78
CA ALA A 304 4.91 -3.55 14.76
C ALA A 304 3.43 -3.90 15.08
N TRP A 305 2.50 -2.95 14.89
CA TRP A 305 1.08 -3.14 15.12
C TRP A 305 0.38 -4.03 14.08
N LYS A 306 0.99 -4.26 12.92
CA LYS A 306 0.39 -5.04 11.81
C LYS A 306 0.44 -6.56 12.01
N VAL A 307 1.03 -7.05 13.07
CA VAL A 307 0.97 -8.47 13.43
C VAL A 307 -0.48 -8.87 13.71
N GLY A 308 -0.93 -9.99 13.17
CA GLY A 308 -2.30 -10.48 13.35
C GLY A 308 -3.08 -10.57 12.05
N ALA A 309 -3.60 -9.48 11.52
CA ALA A 309 -4.39 -9.48 10.28
C ALA A 309 -3.57 -9.90 9.04
N GLU A 310 -2.30 -9.48 8.97
CA GLU A 310 -1.35 -9.83 7.90
C GLU A 310 -0.41 -10.99 8.30
N GLY A 311 -0.68 -11.69 9.41
CA GLY A 311 0.21 -12.70 9.95
C GLY A 311 1.49 -12.09 10.54
N ASP A 312 2.52 -12.91 10.70
CA ASP A 312 3.81 -12.50 11.27
C ASP A 312 4.65 -11.65 10.31
N VAL A 313 4.37 -11.67 9.01
CA VAL A 313 5.06 -10.83 8.01
C VAL A 313 4.63 -9.37 8.06
N GLY A 314 3.44 -9.06 8.60
CA GLY A 314 2.84 -7.73 8.57
C GLY A 314 3.74 -6.64 9.15
N ALA A 315 4.56 -6.97 10.14
CA ALA A 315 5.46 -6.04 10.79
C ALA A 315 6.78 -5.74 10.02
N PHE A 316 7.11 -6.47 8.94
CA PHE A 316 8.48 -6.52 8.40
C PHE A 316 8.61 -6.09 6.93
N TRP A 317 7.81 -5.10 6.50
CA TRP A 317 7.82 -4.57 5.13
C TRP A 317 8.71 -3.35 4.94
N GLY A 318 9.22 -2.76 6.03
CA GLY A 318 9.99 -1.52 6.01
C GLY A 318 11.38 -1.66 5.39
N LEU A 319 11.86 -0.60 4.75
CA LEU A 319 13.27 -0.43 4.43
C LEU A 319 14.08 -0.05 5.70
N TRP A 320 13.46 0.70 6.58
CA TRP A 320 13.94 0.99 7.94
C TRP A 320 13.12 0.21 8.96
N ASP A 321 13.73 -0.12 10.07
CA ASP A 321 13.04 -0.70 11.21
C ASP A 321 12.08 0.30 11.89
N LYS A 322 11.35 -0.14 12.89
CA LYS A 322 10.41 0.70 13.66
C LYS A 322 11.08 1.93 14.29
N ASP A 323 12.37 1.86 14.61
CA ASP A 323 13.15 2.91 15.26
C ASP A 323 13.84 3.85 14.26
N GLY A 324 13.71 3.57 12.95
CA GLY A 324 14.27 4.39 11.88
C GLY A 324 15.71 4.03 11.49
N THR A 325 16.18 2.86 11.88
CA THR A 325 17.48 2.33 11.44
C THR A 325 17.34 1.62 10.11
N LEU A 326 18.20 1.92 9.13
CA LEU A 326 18.20 1.26 7.84
C LEU A 326 18.51 -0.24 8.00
N LYS A 327 17.62 -1.11 7.55
CA LYS A 327 17.74 -2.57 7.75
C LYS A 327 18.81 -3.21 6.89
N PHE A 328 19.06 -2.65 5.72
CA PHE A 328 19.84 -3.29 4.65
C PHE A 328 21.15 -2.56 4.32
N GLY A 329 21.63 -1.73 5.22
CA GLY A 329 22.88 -1.01 5.10
C GLY A 329 24.09 -1.84 5.45
#